data_b804e646f79b38ebe570756a72be7384
#
_entry.id   b804e646f79b38ebe570756a72be7384
#
_cell.length_a   1.000
_cell.length_b   1.000
_cell.length_c   1.000
_cell.angle_alpha   90.00
_cell.angle_beta   90.00
_cell.angle_gamma   90.00
#
_symmetry.space_group_name_H-M   'P 1'
#
loop_
_entity.id
_entity.type
_entity.pdbx_description
1 polymer ?
#
loop_
_entity_poly.entity_id
_entity_poly.type
_entity_poly.pdbx_seq_one_letter_code
_entity_poly.pdbx_strand_id
1 'polypeptide(L)'
;QDIKRKTINICIMNLLDFYRQYPDEASCEEALRRFREHHGLFCSQCGGLRLSWNPSHKSWTCMDCKHEMQLRSGTVMQGSHLPVRDWFAAMFLLTATKRAISTKEIQRQIGRKRYQPVWEMVHKLRDVMGKRDGGYPLHGDMEVDEGFFSTETPEEQKDCPLKRGRGSQRKTSVLVMAESSLPKTPPAKKYSTPKSVGHIKMQVIDDFKASTITSKIKQGTDGNADVTTDGFSSYVSLEKNGVASSHHTVVTDDKRSVGKVLPWVHIVISNAKRSILDTYHDIK
;
A
#
# COMPACT_ATOMS: atom_id res chain seq x y z
N GLN A 1 -25.32 13.90 -19.91
CA GLN A 1 -24.88 14.89 -18.91
C GLN A 1 -23.93 14.20 -17.94
N ASP A 2 -22.64 14.51 -18.07
CA ASP A 2 -21.54 13.95 -17.29
C ASP A 2 -21.67 14.31 -15.81
N ILE A 3 -22.19 13.39 -15.02
CA ILE A 3 -21.96 13.41 -13.59
C ILE A 3 -20.53 12.87 -13.39
N LYS A 4 -19.55 13.77 -13.48
CA LYS A 4 -18.17 13.49 -13.16
C LYS A 4 -18.11 12.75 -11.82
N ARG A 5 -17.69 11.50 -11.85
CA ARG A 5 -17.42 10.63 -10.71
C ARG A 5 -16.55 11.37 -9.70
N LYS A 6 -17.14 12.04 -8.74
CA LYS A 6 -16.42 12.60 -7.58
C LYS A 6 -16.09 11.45 -6.63
N THR A 7 -15.17 10.60 -7.05
CA THR A 7 -14.46 9.71 -6.12
C THR A 7 -13.76 10.58 -5.08
N ILE A 8 -13.74 10.16 -3.82
CA ILE A 8 -12.93 10.83 -2.78
C ILE A 8 -11.46 10.68 -3.19
N ASN A 9 -10.94 11.64 -3.92
CA ASN A 9 -9.60 11.57 -4.52
C ASN A 9 -8.61 12.36 -3.67
N ILE A 10 -8.47 11.94 -2.41
CA ILE A 10 -7.59 12.58 -1.42
C ILE A 10 -6.12 12.55 -1.87
N CYS A 11 -5.72 11.53 -2.64
CA CYS A 11 -4.32 11.32 -3.01
C CYS A 11 -3.74 12.34 -4.01
N ILE A 12 -4.58 13.10 -4.75
CA ILE A 12 -4.14 14.07 -5.77
C ILE A 12 -4.38 15.51 -5.32
N MET A 13 -4.99 15.68 -4.16
CA MET A 13 -5.42 16.97 -3.62
C MET A 13 -4.24 17.67 -2.93
N ASN A 14 -4.11 18.98 -3.13
CA ASN A 14 -3.20 19.77 -2.32
C ASN A 14 -3.84 20.16 -0.96
N LEU A 15 -3.03 20.66 -0.05
CA LEU A 15 -3.47 20.99 1.32
C LEU A 15 -4.61 22.01 1.35
N LEU A 16 -4.55 23.03 0.52
CA LEU A 16 -5.58 24.10 0.50
C LEU A 16 -6.90 23.56 -0.05
N ASP A 17 -6.86 22.71 -1.07
CA ASP A 17 -8.06 22.08 -1.61
C ASP A 17 -8.67 21.08 -0.63
N PHE A 18 -7.83 20.37 0.14
CA PHE A 18 -8.31 19.50 1.22
C PHE A 18 -9.12 20.30 2.25
N TYR A 19 -8.60 21.41 2.76
CA TYR A 19 -9.31 22.26 3.72
C TYR A 19 -10.55 22.94 3.15
N ARG A 20 -10.56 23.30 1.87
CA ARG A 20 -11.74 23.85 1.19
C ARG A 20 -12.83 22.81 1.03
N GLN A 21 -12.47 21.57 0.73
CA GLN A 21 -13.44 20.50 0.47
C GLN A 21 -13.95 19.86 1.75
N TYR A 22 -13.11 19.79 2.80
CA TYR A 22 -13.39 19.15 4.09
C TYR A 22 -13.13 20.10 5.27
N PRO A 23 -13.87 21.23 5.35
CA PRO A 23 -13.62 22.25 6.36
C PRO A 23 -13.99 21.79 7.78
N ASP A 24 -14.99 20.93 7.91
CA ASP A 24 -15.58 20.50 9.18
C ASP A 24 -15.96 19.01 9.20
N GLU A 25 -16.47 18.53 10.35
CA GLU A 25 -16.91 17.16 10.53
C GLU A 25 -18.11 16.82 9.64
N ALA A 26 -19.08 17.74 9.50
CA ALA A 26 -20.29 17.51 8.73
C ALA A 26 -19.99 17.27 7.24
N SER A 27 -19.07 18.04 6.66
CA SER A 27 -18.60 17.85 5.28
C SER A 27 -17.91 16.52 5.05
N CYS A 28 -17.10 16.06 6.03
CA CYS A 28 -16.45 14.75 5.98
C CYS A 28 -17.48 13.61 6.09
N GLU A 29 -18.44 13.71 7.00
CA GLU A 29 -19.50 12.71 7.17
C GLU A 29 -20.39 12.62 5.91
N GLU A 30 -20.75 13.75 5.32
CA GLU A 30 -21.54 13.78 4.07
C GLU A 30 -20.73 13.19 2.91
N ALA A 31 -19.42 13.46 2.81
CA ALA A 31 -18.57 12.86 1.80
C ALA A 31 -18.47 11.34 1.97
N LEU A 32 -18.32 10.85 3.22
CA LEU A 32 -18.34 9.42 3.53
C LEU A 32 -19.67 8.77 3.18
N ARG A 33 -20.80 9.43 3.51
CA ARG A 33 -22.15 8.98 3.16
C ARG A 33 -22.28 8.77 1.65
N ARG A 34 -21.99 9.82 0.86
CA ARG A 34 -22.07 9.78 -0.60
C ARG A 34 -21.16 8.72 -1.21
N PHE A 35 -19.97 8.59 -0.67
CA PHE A 35 -19.02 7.55 -1.12
C PHE A 35 -19.62 6.15 -0.93
N ARG A 36 -20.21 5.86 0.24
CA ARG A 36 -20.83 4.56 0.51
C ARG A 36 -22.02 4.28 -0.38
N GLU A 37 -22.91 5.26 -0.55
CA GLU A 37 -24.10 5.15 -1.42
C GLU A 37 -23.69 4.90 -2.88
N HIS A 38 -22.63 5.56 -3.35
CA HIS A 38 -22.15 5.40 -4.73
C HIS A 38 -21.48 4.03 -4.99
N HIS A 39 -20.85 3.43 -3.98
CA HIS A 39 -20.12 2.17 -4.13
C HIS A 39 -20.96 0.91 -3.81
N GLY A 40 -22.28 1.06 -3.77
CA GLY A 40 -23.18 -0.08 -3.61
C GLY A 40 -23.38 -0.49 -2.15
N LEU A 41 -24.01 0.37 -1.38
CA LEU A 41 -24.41 0.06 -0.01
C LEU A 41 -25.56 -0.94 0.01
N PHE A 42 -25.45 -1.99 0.81
CA PHE A 42 -26.48 -3.00 1.04
C PHE A 42 -26.62 -3.29 2.54
N CYS A 43 -27.75 -3.82 2.94
CA CYS A 43 -28.00 -4.20 4.33
C CYS A 43 -27.09 -5.35 4.75
N SER A 44 -26.32 -5.16 5.83
CA SER A 44 -25.41 -6.18 6.36
C SER A 44 -26.13 -7.40 6.94
N GLN A 45 -27.43 -7.31 7.25
CA GLN A 45 -28.21 -8.40 7.84
C GLN A 45 -28.97 -9.23 6.80
N CYS A 46 -29.63 -8.58 5.81
CA CYS A 46 -30.47 -9.29 4.84
C CYS A 46 -30.03 -9.13 3.39
N GLY A 47 -28.97 -8.36 3.10
CA GLY A 47 -28.52 -8.07 1.73
C GLY A 47 -29.42 -7.10 0.94
N GLY A 48 -30.50 -6.61 1.54
CA GLY A 48 -31.45 -5.71 0.87
C GLY A 48 -30.83 -4.39 0.44
N LEU A 49 -31.26 -3.86 -0.70
CA LEU A 49 -30.76 -2.61 -1.27
C LEU A 49 -31.65 -1.40 -0.95
N ARG A 50 -32.84 -1.61 -0.41
CA ARG A 50 -33.76 -0.54 -0.05
C ARG A 50 -33.39 0.05 1.31
N LEU A 51 -32.58 1.10 1.28
CA LEU A 51 -32.06 1.77 2.46
C LEU A 51 -32.55 3.20 2.54
N SER A 52 -33.00 3.63 3.71
CA SER A 52 -33.41 5.00 3.99
C SER A 52 -32.39 5.66 4.92
N TRP A 53 -31.89 6.82 4.54
CA TRP A 53 -30.94 7.59 5.35
C TRP A 53 -31.67 8.39 6.44
N ASN A 54 -31.23 8.28 7.67
CA ASN A 54 -31.67 9.08 8.80
C ASN A 54 -30.56 10.08 9.20
N PRO A 55 -30.74 11.39 8.89
CA PRO A 55 -29.73 12.40 9.19
C PRO A 55 -29.46 12.58 10.69
N SER A 56 -30.49 12.45 11.54
CA SER A 56 -30.38 12.65 12.98
C SER A 56 -29.54 11.58 13.66
N HIS A 57 -29.67 10.34 13.20
CA HIS A 57 -28.93 9.20 13.74
C HIS A 57 -27.65 8.90 12.94
N LYS A 58 -27.43 9.56 11.82
CA LYS A 58 -26.30 9.30 10.88
C LYS A 58 -26.22 7.82 10.51
N SER A 59 -27.36 7.23 10.16
CA SER A 59 -27.52 5.81 9.90
C SER A 59 -28.47 5.55 8.73
N TRP A 60 -28.38 4.36 8.14
CA TRP A 60 -29.35 3.85 7.18
C TRP A 60 -30.23 2.81 7.86
N THR A 61 -31.54 2.91 7.66
CA THR A 61 -32.51 1.90 8.05
C THR A 61 -32.88 1.05 6.85
N CYS A 62 -32.71 -0.26 6.93
CA CYS A 62 -33.17 -1.18 5.90
C CYS A 62 -34.70 -1.22 5.88
N MET A 63 -35.30 -1.00 4.72
CA MET A 63 -36.75 -1.00 4.59
C MET A 63 -37.33 -2.42 4.63
N ASP A 64 -36.50 -3.44 4.35
CA ASP A 64 -36.95 -4.83 4.31
C ASP A 64 -36.91 -5.49 5.70
N CYS A 65 -35.80 -5.39 6.44
CA CYS A 65 -35.63 -6.05 7.75
C CYS A 65 -35.53 -5.10 8.95
N LYS A 66 -35.64 -3.78 8.72
CA LYS A 66 -35.54 -2.72 9.73
C LYS A 66 -34.20 -2.61 10.46
N HIS A 67 -33.19 -3.37 10.01
CA HIS A 67 -31.83 -3.27 10.56
C HIS A 67 -31.27 -1.86 10.34
N GLU A 68 -30.63 -1.31 11.39
CA GLU A 68 -30.00 0.00 11.34
C GLU A 68 -28.47 -0.13 11.18
N MET A 69 -27.92 0.55 10.19
CA MET A 69 -26.49 0.57 9.90
C MET A 69 -25.95 1.97 10.08
N GLN A 70 -25.01 2.14 11.02
CA GLN A 70 -24.35 3.42 11.26
C GLN A 70 -23.43 3.82 10.10
N LEU A 71 -23.18 5.13 9.97
CA LEU A 71 -22.32 5.69 8.91
C LEU A 71 -20.95 5.00 8.79
N ARG A 72 -20.39 4.50 9.89
CA ARG A 72 -19.07 3.87 9.94
C ARG A 72 -19.10 2.34 9.93
N SER A 73 -20.26 1.72 10.09
CA SER A 73 -20.41 0.25 10.11
C SER A 73 -19.89 -0.38 8.83
N GLY A 74 -19.09 -1.44 8.94
CA GLY A 74 -18.46 -2.11 7.79
C GLY A 74 -17.36 -1.31 7.10
N THR A 75 -16.88 -0.22 7.70
CA THR A 75 -15.74 0.55 7.19
C THR A 75 -14.51 0.40 8.10
N VAL A 76 -13.35 0.86 7.64
CA VAL A 76 -12.13 0.94 8.44
C VAL A 76 -12.30 1.77 9.72
N MET A 77 -13.31 2.66 9.75
CA MET A 77 -13.62 3.55 10.89
C MET A 77 -14.51 2.88 11.94
N GLN A 78 -14.98 1.64 11.70
CA GLN A 78 -15.86 0.94 12.62
C GLN A 78 -15.24 0.80 14.01
N GLY A 79 -16.03 1.08 15.04
CA GLY A 79 -15.60 1.02 16.44
C GLY A 79 -14.65 2.15 16.89
N SER A 80 -14.36 3.12 16.02
CA SER A 80 -13.53 4.26 16.39
C SER A 80 -14.37 5.41 16.96
N HIS A 81 -13.87 6.02 18.03
CA HIS A 81 -14.43 7.24 18.61
C HIS A 81 -13.82 8.54 18.02
N LEU A 82 -12.80 8.42 17.16
CA LEU A 82 -12.23 9.59 16.49
C LEU A 82 -13.22 10.15 15.46
N PRO A 83 -13.34 11.49 15.32
CA PRO A 83 -14.14 12.12 14.28
C PRO A 83 -13.77 11.64 12.87
N VAL A 84 -14.71 11.68 11.94
CA VAL A 84 -14.47 11.33 10.51
C VAL A 84 -13.43 12.27 9.92
N ARG A 85 -13.43 13.53 10.33
CA ARG A 85 -12.43 14.53 9.91
C ARG A 85 -11.00 14.12 10.24
N ASP A 86 -10.78 13.52 11.42
CA ASP A 86 -9.44 13.02 11.79
C ASP A 86 -8.97 11.90 10.85
N TRP A 87 -9.88 11.00 10.48
CA TRP A 87 -9.60 9.94 9.51
C TRP A 87 -9.26 10.50 8.13
N PHE A 88 -10.01 11.50 7.66
CA PHE A 88 -9.74 12.16 6.38
C PHE A 88 -8.40 12.89 6.40
N ALA A 89 -8.09 13.61 7.49
CA ALA A 89 -6.81 14.26 7.67
C ALA A 89 -5.66 13.26 7.72
N ALA A 90 -5.81 12.13 8.43
CA ALA A 90 -4.80 11.08 8.48
C ALA A 90 -4.59 10.43 7.09
N MET A 91 -5.66 10.14 6.35
CA MET A 91 -5.57 9.64 4.97
C MET A 91 -4.83 10.64 4.07
N PHE A 92 -5.16 11.91 4.16
CA PHE A 92 -4.47 12.97 3.42
C PHE A 92 -2.98 13.02 3.75
N LEU A 93 -2.62 13.08 5.04
CA LEU A 93 -1.23 13.16 5.47
C LEU A 93 -0.41 11.93 5.07
N LEU A 94 -1.00 10.73 5.10
CA LEU A 94 -0.34 9.48 4.69
C LEU A 94 -0.08 9.41 3.19
N THR A 95 -0.90 10.07 2.36
CA THR A 95 -0.86 9.93 0.89
C THR A 95 -0.32 11.15 0.16
N ALA A 96 -0.37 12.33 0.76
CA ALA A 96 0.02 13.59 0.12
C ALA A 96 1.54 13.82 0.08
N THR A 97 2.31 13.13 0.92
CA THR A 97 3.76 13.32 1.01
C THR A 97 4.52 12.11 0.49
N LYS A 98 5.64 12.36 -0.19
CA LYS A 98 6.56 11.28 -0.63
C LYS A 98 7.34 10.64 0.51
N ARG A 99 7.44 11.31 1.65
CA ARG A 99 8.10 10.80 2.85
C ARG A 99 7.08 10.18 3.78
N ALA A 100 7.47 9.15 4.46
CA ALA A 100 6.65 8.58 5.52
C ALA A 100 6.46 9.63 6.64
N ILE A 101 5.28 9.59 7.23
CA ILE A 101 4.93 10.42 8.37
C ILE A 101 4.70 9.51 9.57
N SER A 102 5.30 9.86 10.72
CA SER A 102 5.13 9.08 11.94
C SER A 102 3.73 9.28 12.53
N THR A 103 3.25 8.28 13.25
CA THR A 103 1.97 8.39 13.97
C THR A 103 1.97 9.53 14.97
N LYS A 104 3.12 9.82 15.60
CA LYS A 104 3.28 10.93 16.52
C LYS A 104 3.08 12.28 15.84
N GLU A 105 3.61 12.42 14.63
CA GLU A 105 3.42 13.64 13.85
C GLU A 105 1.97 13.78 13.39
N ILE A 106 1.31 12.70 12.96
CA ILE A 106 -0.13 12.73 12.65
C ILE A 106 -0.93 13.16 13.87
N GLN A 107 -0.64 12.60 15.06
CA GLN A 107 -1.27 13.01 16.33
C GLN A 107 -1.15 14.51 16.57
N ARG A 108 0.05 15.06 16.36
CA ARG A 108 0.32 16.48 16.52
C ARG A 108 -0.47 17.34 15.54
N GLN A 109 -0.52 16.93 14.27
CA GLN A 109 -1.21 17.67 13.20
C GLN A 109 -2.73 17.71 13.39
N ILE A 110 -3.35 16.60 13.85
CA ILE A 110 -4.78 16.56 14.14
C ILE A 110 -5.16 17.05 15.54
N GLY A 111 -4.18 17.46 16.36
CA GLY A 111 -4.40 18.06 17.68
C GLY A 111 -4.95 17.10 18.74
N ARG A 112 -4.69 15.79 18.65
CA ARG A 112 -5.21 14.80 19.61
C ARG A 112 -4.26 14.60 20.80
N LYS A 113 -4.80 14.63 22.03
CA LYS A 113 -4.01 14.45 23.26
C LYS A 113 -3.59 12.98 23.47
N ARG A 114 -4.48 12.03 23.21
CA ARG A 114 -4.22 10.59 23.40
C ARG A 114 -3.57 9.99 22.14
N TYR A 115 -2.46 9.27 22.34
CA TYR A 115 -1.70 8.65 21.25
C TYR A 115 -2.38 7.38 20.73
N GLN A 116 -2.84 6.49 21.63
CA GLN A 116 -3.33 5.17 21.30
C GLN A 116 -4.44 5.15 20.22
N PRO A 117 -5.51 5.96 20.29
CA PRO A 117 -6.53 5.96 19.26
C PRO A 117 -6.00 6.38 17.86
N VAL A 118 -5.01 7.29 17.82
CA VAL A 118 -4.38 7.72 16.59
C VAL A 118 -3.49 6.61 16.03
N TRP A 119 -2.77 5.91 16.89
CA TRP A 119 -1.97 4.75 16.52
C TRP A 119 -2.83 3.66 15.87
N GLU A 120 -3.93 3.29 16.51
CA GLU A 120 -4.89 2.32 15.97
C GLU A 120 -5.47 2.75 14.62
N MET A 121 -5.87 4.02 14.49
CA MET A 121 -6.35 4.60 13.23
C MET A 121 -5.32 4.46 12.11
N VAL A 122 -4.07 4.86 12.35
CA VAL A 122 -3.01 4.82 11.36
C VAL A 122 -2.68 3.38 10.96
N HIS A 123 -2.65 2.45 11.93
CA HIS A 123 -2.42 1.03 11.63
C HIS A 123 -3.56 0.40 10.83
N LYS A 124 -4.83 0.71 11.16
CA LYS A 124 -5.98 0.29 10.34
C LYS A 124 -5.91 0.83 8.91
N LEU A 125 -5.50 2.08 8.71
CA LEU A 125 -5.32 2.65 7.38
C LEU A 125 -4.21 1.93 6.59
N ARG A 126 -3.06 1.68 7.23
CA ARG A 126 -1.94 0.94 6.60
C ARG A 126 -2.32 -0.49 6.23
N ASP A 127 -3.06 -1.19 7.11
CA ASP A 127 -3.56 -2.54 6.84
C ASP A 127 -4.49 -2.58 5.62
N VAL A 128 -5.43 -1.63 5.52
CA VAL A 128 -6.32 -1.52 4.35
C VAL A 128 -5.55 -1.19 3.07
N MET A 129 -4.53 -0.32 3.14
CA MET A 129 -3.66 -0.03 2.00
C MET A 129 -2.94 -1.30 1.52
N GLY A 130 -2.36 -2.08 2.44
CA GLY A 130 -1.71 -3.36 2.10
C GLY A 130 -2.68 -4.40 1.53
N LYS A 131 -3.89 -4.52 2.08
CA LYS A 131 -4.95 -5.41 1.56
C LYS A 131 -5.40 -5.00 0.16
N ARG A 132 -5.52 -3.70 -0.10
CA ARG A 132 -5.84 -3.20 -1.44
C ARG A 132 -4.77 -3.58 -2.45
N ASP A 133 -3.49 -3.44 -2.11
CA ASP A 133 -2.38 -3.81 -2.99
C ASP A 133 -2.37 -5.31 -3.32
N GLY A 134 -2.91 -6.16 -2.43
CA GLY A 134 -3.17 -7.57 -2.70
C GLY A 134 -4.25 -7.82 -3.77
N GLY A 135 -5.15 -6.86 -3.98
CA GLY A 135 -6.36 -7.03 -4.80
C GLY A 135 -6.16 -6.95 -6.31
N TYR A 136 -4.98 -6.57 -6.81
CA TYR A 136 -4.68 -6.54 -8.24
C TYR A 136 -3.33 -7.19 -8.54
N PRO A 137 -3.25 -8.00 -9.61
CA PRO A 137 -1.99 -8.57 -10.08
C PRO A 137 -1.14 -7.51 -10.79
N LEU A 138 0.17 -7.70 -10.76
CA LEU A 138 1.11 -6.93 -11.58
C LEU A 138 1.16 -7.51 -12.99
N HIS A 139 1.42 -6.66 -14.00
CA HIS A 139 1.46 -7.04 -15.41
C HIS A 139 2.49 -6.21 -16.20
N GLY A 140 2.78 -6.65 -17.43
CA GLY A 140 3.72 -5.97 -18.32
C GLY A 140 5.17 -6.07 -17.84
N ASP A 141 5.99 -5.08 -18.19
CA ASP A 141 7.41 -5.04 -17.80
C ASP A 141 7.55 -4.90 -16.28
N MET A 142 8.29 -5.79 -15.66
CA MET A 142 8.43 -5.86 -14.22
C MET A 142 9.88 -6.12 -13.81
N GLU A 143 10.34 -5.40 -12.79
CA GLU A 143 11.62 -5.64 -12.14
C GLU A 143 11.39 -6.36 -10.81
N VAL A 144 12.21 -7.37 -10.53
CA VAL A 144 12.14 -8.16 -9.29
C VAL A 144 13.52 -8.29 -8.66
N ASP A 145 13.59 -8.01 -7.34
CA ASP A 145 14.83 -8.17 -6.54
C ASP A 145 14.48 -8.38 -5.05
N GLU A 146 15.45 -8.81 -4.25
CA GLU A 146 15.29 -8.96 -2.82
C GLU A 146 15.80 -7.74 -2.05
N GLY A 147 14.93 -7.21 -1.19
CA GLY A 147 15.26 -6.19 -0.20
C GLY A 147 15.52 -6.80 1.18
N PHE A 148 16.60 -6.37 1.84
CA PHE A 148 16.88 -6.75 3.22
C PHE A 148 16.57 -5.59 4.14
N PHE A 149 15.63 -5.80 5.07
CA PHE A 149 15.18 -4.79 6.03
C PHE A 149 15.70 -5.13 7.42
N SER A 150 16.29 -4.16 8.10
CA SER A 150 16.77 -4.36 9.47
C SER A 150 15.60 -4.61 10.42
N THR A 151 15.71 -5.68 11.21
CA THR A 151 14.76 -6.06 12.24
C THR A 151 15.50 -6.47 13.49
N GLU A 152 14.84 -6.49 14.65
CA GLU A 152 15.39 -7.09 15.85
C GLU A 152 15.65 -8.59 15.64
N THR A 153 16.66 -9.11 16.34
CA THR A 153 16.91 -10.56 16.37
C THR A 153 15.75 -11.24 17.10
N PRO A 154 15.11 -12.27 16.51
CA PRO A 154 14.07 -13.03 17.20
C PRO A 154 14.58 -13.57 18.55
N GLU A 155 13.70 -13.60 19.57
CA GLU A 155 14.07 -14.06 20.93
C GLU A 155 14.76 -15.43 20.92
N GLU A 156 14.23 -16.37 20.12
CA GLU A 156 14.75 -17.74 19.96
C GLU A 156 16.18 -17.80 19.39
N GLN A 157 16.66 -16.72 18.78
CA GLN A 157 17.96 -16.65 18.13
C GLN A 157 18.93 -15.66 18.78
N LYS A 158 18.56 -15.06 19.90
CA LYS A 158 19.40 -14.08 20.61
C LYS A 158 20.72 -14.65 21.07
N ASP A 159 20.71 -15.92 21.50
CA ASP A 159 21.91 -16.62 22.01
C ASP A 159 22.72 -17.29 20.89
N CYS A 160 22.28 -17.22 19.64
CA CYS A 160 22.99 -17.79 18.51
C CYS A 160 24.06 -16.83 17.97
N PRO A 161 25.21 -17.33 17.49
CA PRO A 161 26.23 -16.51 16.82
C PRO A 161 25.62 -15.75 15.63
N LEU A 162 25.88 -14.44 15.58
CA LEU A 162 25.34 -13.59 14.51
C LEU A 162 25.98 -13.94 13.16
N LYS A 163 25.14 -14.24 12.18
CA LYS A 163 25.55 -14.48 10.80
C LYS A 163 25.56 -13.17 10.00
N ARG A 164 26.46 -13.07 9.01
CA ARG A 164 26.53 -11.95 8.06
C ARG A 164 25.88 -12.33 6.74
N GLY A 165 25.49 -11.32 5.95
CA GLY A 165 24.94 -11.54 4.60
C GLY A 165 23.43 -11.88 4.60
N ARG A 166 23.03 -12.72 3.63
CA ARG A 166 21.63 -13.13 3.41
C ARG A 166 21.02 -13.92 4.56
N GLY A 167 21.82 -14.62 5.35
CA GLY A 167 21.38 -15.39 6.53
C GLY A 167 21.46 -14.64 7.86
N SER A 168 21.54 -13.31 7.86
CA SER A 168 21.61 -12.50 9.08
C SER A 168 20.29 -12.51 9.83
N GLN A 169 20.31 -12.87 11.12
CA GLN A 169 19.15 -12.88 12.01
C GLN A 169 18.58 -11.47 12.27
N ARG A 170 19.32 -10.43 11.96
CA ARG A 170 18.91 -9.01 12.09
C ARG A 170 18.29 -8.44 10.83
N LYS A 171 17.87 -9.30 9.90
CA LYS A 171 17.31 -8.86 8.62
C LYS A 171 16.14 -9.73 8.23
N THR A 172 15.03 -9.09 7.88
CA THR A 172 13.92 -9.72 7.19
C THR A 172 14.08 -9.55 5.70
N SER A 173 13.96 -10.65 4.97
CA SER A 173 14.05 -10.66 3.51
C SER A 173 12.67 -10.39 2.91
N VAL A 174 12.63 -9.48 1.96
CA VAL A 174 11.40 -9.07 1.27
C VAL A 174 11.61 -9.14 -0.23
N LEU A 175 10.80 -9.93 -0.92
CA LEU A 175 10.74 -9.93 -2.37
C LEU A 175 9.99 -8.67 -2.81
N VAL A 176 10.62 -7.86 -3.64
CA VAL A 176 10.09 -6.61 -4.16
C VAL A 176 9.87 -6.75 -5.66
N MET A 177 8.67 -6.45 -6.11
CA MET A 177 8.26 -6.48 -7.50
C MET A 177 7.76 -5.09 -7.88
N ALA A 178 8.25 -4.53 -8.96
CA ALA A 178 7.89 -3.19 -9.41
C ALA A 178 7.57 -3.21 -10.92
N GLU A 179 6.35 -2.80 -11.28
CA GLU A 179 6.01 -2.55 -12.68
C GLU A 179 6.79 -1.37 -13.21
N SER A 180 7.33 -1.48 -14.42
CA SER A 180 7.96 -0.41 -15.16
C SER A 180 7.22 -0.19 -16.45
N SER A 181 6.43 0.87 -16.53
CA SER A 181 5.62 1.19 -17.72
C SER A 181 6.08 2.48 -18.39
N LEU A 182 5.79 2.58 -19.69
CA LEU A 182 5.93 3.87 -20.38
C LEU A 182 4.95 4.87 -19.76
N PRO A 183 5.38 6.10 -19.47
CA PRO A 183 4.49 7.11 -18.93
C PRO A 183 3.37 7.44 -19.93
N LYS A 184 2.14 7.59 -19.45
CA LYS A 184 0.98 7.97 -20.28
C LYS A 184 1.16 9.32 -20.98
N THR A 185 2.05 10.17 -20.47
CA THR A 185 2.40 11.47 -21.04
C THR A 185 3.91 11.49 -21.30
N PRO A 186 4.37 11.88 -22.49
CA PRO A 186 5.80 11.98 -22.76
C PRO A 186 6.48 12.85 -21.70
N PRO A 187 7.68 12.48 -21.25
CA PRO A 187 8.39 13.25 -20.24
C PRO A 187 8.71 14.67 -20.78
N ALA A 188 8.36 15.68 -20.01
CA ALA A 188 8.58 17.08 -20.37
C ALA A 188 10.08 17.48 -20.43
N LYS A 189 10.98 16.62 -19.96
CA LYS A 189 12.43 16.89 -19.92
C LYS A 189 13.20 15.87 -20.77
N LYS A 190 14.10 16.36 -21.61
CA LYS A 190 14.97 15.59 -22.51
C LYS A 190 15.81 14.49 -21.80
N TYR A 191 16.01 14.59 -20.48
CA TYR A 191 16.83 13.69 -19.67
C TYR A 191 16.01 12.88 -18.65
N SER A 192 14.67 12.84 -18.76
CA SER A 192 13.86 11.99 -17.89
C SER A 192 13.91 10.54 -18.38
N THR A 193 13.87 9.59 -17.44
CA THR A 193 13.79 8.17 -17.77
C THR A 193 12.54 7.89 -18.60
N PRO A 194 12.65 7.08 -19.68
CA PRO A 194 11.53 6.82 -20.58
C PRO A 194 10.43 5.95 -19.95
N LYS A 195 10.69 5.33 -18.78
CA LYS A 195 9.74 4.51 -18.03
C LYS A 195 9.43 5.13 -16.67
N SER A 196 8.27 4.83 -16.12
CA SER A 196 7.86 5.19 -14.76
C SER A 196 7.47 3.92 -13.98
N VAL A 197 7.65 3.97 -12.66
CA VAL A 197 7.15 2.89 -11.80
C VAL A 197 5.62 2.92 -11.79
N GLY A 198 5.01 1.75 -12.00
CA GLY A 198 3.58 1.52 -11.88
C GLY A 198 3.21 1.03 -10.48
N HIS A 199 2.49 -0.08 -10.40
CA HIS A 199 2.20 -0.74 -9.14
C HIS A 199 3.43 -1.48 -8.61
N ILE A 200 3.47 -1.63 -7.28
CA ILE A 200 4.53 -2.36 -6.60
C ILE A 200 3.92 -3.40 -5.67
N LYS A 201 4.65 -4.50 -5.46
CA LYS A 201 4.33 -5.46 -4.39
C LYS A 201 5.57 -5.76 -3.59
N MET A 202 5.36 -5.93 -2.29
CA MET A 202 6.41 -6.30 -1.34
C MET A 202 5.88 -7.45 -0.50
N GLN A 203 6.61 -8.57 -0.49
CA GLN A 203 6.20 -9.77 0.23
C GLN A 203 7.36 -10.31 1.04
N VAL A 204 7.13 -10.55 2.32
CA VAL A 204 8.12 -11.20 3.19
C VAL A 204 8.33 -12.63 2.69
N ILE A 205 9.61 -13.04 2.61
CA ILE A 205 10.03 -14.39 2.24
C ILE A 205 10.85 -15.00 3.38
N ASP A 206 10.58 -16.26 3.68
CA ASP A 206 11.26 -16.99 4.74
C ASP A 206 12.60 -17.59 4.26
N ASP A 207 12.68 -17.92 2.97
CA ASP A 207 13.87 -18.45 2.33
C ASP A 207 14.02 -17.97 0.88
N PHE A 208 15.19 -18.29 0.28
CA PHE A 208 15.52 -17.94 -1.10
C PHE A 208 15.38 -19.13 -2.06
N LYS A 209 14.61 -20.15 -1.72
CA LYS A 209 14.38 -21.28 -2.62
C LYS A 209 13.59 -20.86 -3.84
N ALA A 210 13.93 -21.46 -4.98
CA ALA A 210 13.22 -21.18 -6.24
C ALA A 210 11.71 -21.43 -6.13
N SER A 211 11.29 -22.42 -5.35
CA SER A 211 9.84 -22.70 -5.11
C SER A 211 9.15 -21.58 -4.38
N THR A 212 9.76 -21.02 -3.33
CA THR A 212 9.23 -19.91 -2.53
C THR A 212 9.11 -18.65 -3.37
N ILE A 213 10.18 -18.28 -4.07
CA ILE A 213 10.22 -17.10 -4.94
C ILE A 213 9.20 -17.23 -6.08
N THR A 214 9.19 -18.36 -6.78
CA THR A 214 8.22 -18.65 -7.86
C THR A 214 6.77 -18.55 -7.37
N SER A 215 6.46 -19.12 -6.21
CA SER A 215 5.12 -19.04 -5.62
C SER A 215 4.71 -17.61 -5.30
N LYS A 216 5.61 -16.80 -4.74
CA LYS A 216 5.35 -15.40 -4.41
C LYS A 216 5.16 -14.53 -5.67
N ILE A 217 5.97 -14.72 -6.71
CA ILE A 217 5.80 -14.01 -7.99
C ILE A 217 4.46 -14.40 -8.62
N LYS A 218 4.13 -15.69 -8.66
CA LYS A 218 2.84 -16.18 -9.19
C LYS A 218 1.63 -15.58 -8.47
N GLN A 219 1.70 -15.42 -7.15
CA GLN A 219 0.64 -14.76 -6.38
C GLN A 219 0.54 -13.25 -6.66
N GLY A 220 1.64 -12.63 -7.07
CA GLY A 220 1.72 -11.19 -7.32
C GLY A 220 1.40 -10.76 -8.75
N THR A 221 1.40 -11.67 -9.72
CA THR A 221 1.29 -11.38 -11.15
C THR A 221 0.09 -12.06 -11.79
N ASP A 222 -0.30 -11.61 -12.98
CA ASP A 222 -1.34 -12.25 -13.81
C ASP A 222 -0.80 -13.32 -14.76
N GLY A 223 0.50 -13.64 -14.68
CA GLY A 223 1.17 -14.60 -15.57
C GLY A 223 1.60 -14.02 -16.94
N ASN A 224 1.22 -12.79 -17.26
CA ASN A 224 1.59 -12.11 -18.51
C ASN A 224 2.70 -11.06 -18.30
N ALA A 225 3.45 -11.16 -17.22
CA ALA A 225 4.51 -10.23 -16.91
C ALA A 225 5.83 -10.61 -17.59
N ASP A 226 6.53 -9.61 -18.12
CA ASP A 226 7.90 -9.72 -18.61
C ASP A 226 8.85 -9.37 -17.46
N VAL A 227 9.47 -10.38 -16.88
CA VAL A 227 10.21 -10.25 -15.62
C VAL A 227 11.68 -10.05 -15.88
N THR A 228 12.25 -8.97 -15.33
CA THR A 228 13.69 -8.72 -15.31
C THR A 228 14.22 -8.89 -13.90
N THR A 229 15.26 -9.72 -13.74
CA THR A 229 15.92 -9.99 -12.44
C THR A 229 17.44 -9.86 -12.52
N ASP A 230 18.10 -9.92 -11.37
CA ASP A 230 19.54 -10.18 -11.31
C ASP A 230 19.84 -11.65 -11.69
N GLY A 231 21.13 -12.00 -11.77
CA GLY A 231 21.59 -13.36 -12.11
C GLY A 231 21.43 -14.39 -10.99
N PHE A 232 20.58 -14.18 -9.99
CA PHE A 232 20.42 -15.14 -8.89
C PHE A 232 19.74 -16.43 -9.36
N SER A 233 20.31 -17.58 -8.98
CA SER A 233 19.89 -18.90 -9.49
C SER A 233 18.42 -19.29 -9.21
N SER A 234 17.81 -18.70 -8.20
CA SER A 234 16.42 -18.99 -7.84
C SER A 234 15.38 -18.47 -8.85
N TYR A 235 15.79 -17.59 -9.77
CA TYR A 235 14.93 -17.04 -10.82
C TYR A 235 14.95 -17.84 -12.13
N VAL A 236 15.88 -18.78 -12.32
CA VAL A 236 16.10 -19.48 -13.60
C VAL A 236 14.88 -20.25 -14.10
N SER A 237 13.95 -20.63 -13.23
CA SER A 237 12.80 -21.46 -13.59
C SER A 237 11.49 -20.69 -13.79
N LEU A 238 11.48 -19.36 -13.81
CA LEU A 238 10.25 -18.56 -13.86
C LEU A 238 9.43 -18.80 -15.14
N GLU A 239 10.07 -18.81 -16.31
CA GLU A 239 9.38 -19.10 -17.58
C GLU A 239 8.87 -20.54 -17.63
N LYS A 240 9.71 -21.50 -17.25
CA LYS A 240 9.37 -22.94 -17.28
C LYS A 240 8.17 -23.26 -16.40
N ASN A 241 7.97 -22.50 -15.33
CA ASN A 241 6.86 -22.66 -14.40
C ASN A 241 5.60 -21.85 -14.80
N GLY A 242 5.62 -21.17 -15.95
CA GLY A 242 4.50 -20.35 -16.43
C GLY A 242 4.15 -19.17 -15.51
N VAL A 243 5.16 -18.61 -14.84
CA VAL A 243 5.00 -17.49 -13.90
C VAL A 243 5.27 -16.15 -14.57
N ALA A 244 6.05 -16.17 -15.64
CA ALA A 244 6.38 -15.02 -16.46
C ALA A 244 6.22 -15.38 -17.94
N SER A 245 5.79 -14.43 -18.78
CA SER A 245 5.76 -14.57 -20.24
C SER A 245 7.17 -14.64 -20.82
N SER A 246 8.05 -13.81 -20.27
CA SER A 246 9.49 -13.82 -20.58
C SER A 246 10.29 -13.50 -19.31
N HIS A 247 11.51 -14.02 -19.26
CA HIS A 247 12.43 -13.75 -18.15
C HIS A 247 13.77 -13.25 -18.70
N HIS A 248 14.11 -12.04 -18.33
CA HIS A 248 15.38 -11.40 -18.68
C HIS A 248 16.29 -11.34 -17.47
N THR A 249 17.40 -12.07 -17.54
CA THR A 249 18.43 -12.01 -16.51
C THR A 249 19.50 -11.00 -16.90
N VAL A 250 19.77 -10.06 -16.01
CA VAL A 250 20.83 -9.06 -16.23
C VAL A 250 21.92 -9.25 -15.19
N VAL A 251 23.05 -9.81 -15.63
CA VAL A 251 24.25 -9.96 -14.82
C VAL A 251 25.16 -8.76 -15.07
N THR A 252 25.54 -8.06 -14.02
CA THR A 252 26.50 -6.95 -14.09
C THR A 252 27.72 -7.27 -13.28
N ASP A 253 28.88 -7.31 -13.92
CA ASP A 253 30.18 -7.48 -13.25
C ASP A 253 30.61 -6.22 -12.49
N ASP A 254 30.04 -5.07 -12.85
CA ASP A 254 30.36 -3.79 -12.22
C ASP A 254 29.27 -3.35 -11.21
N LYS A 255 29.68 -3.28 -9.92
CA LYS A 255 28.82 -2.79 -8.82
C LYS A 255 28.22 -1.39 -9.06
N ARG A 256 28.86 -0.57 -9.92
CA ARG A 256 28.36 0.79 -10.26
C ARG A 256 27.21 0.76 -11.26
N SER A 257 27.03 -0.32 -12.00
CA SER A 257 25.98 -0.47 -13.00
C SER A 257 24.73 -1.19 -12.48
N VAL A 258 24.78 -1.82 -11.31
CA VAL A 258 23.63 -2.53 -10.70
C VAL A 258 22.39 -1.62 -10.58
N GLY A 259 22.56 -0.38 -10.13
CA GLY A 259 21.44 0.58 -10.04
C GLY A 259 20.90 1.09 -11.38
N LYS A 260 21.56 0.78 -12.50
CA LYS A 260 21.10 1.12 -13.86
C LYS A 260 20.30 -0.01 -14.49
N VAL A 261 20.45 -1.21 -13.99
CA VAL A 261 19.91 -2.44 -14.55
C VAL A 261 18.49 -2.70 -14.04
N LEU A 262 18.27 -2.51 -12.74
CA LEU A 262 16.97 -2.65 -12.07
C LEU A 262 16.64 -1.36 -11.30
N PRO A 263 16.53 -0.22 -12.00
CA PRO A 263 16.46 1.09 -11.34
C PRO A 263 15.21 1.23 -10.46
N TRP A 264 14.08 0.70 -10.89
CA TRP A 264 12.81 0.90 -10.20
C TRP A 264 12.72 0.07 -8.93
N VAL A 265 13.06 -1.21 -8.97
CA VAL A 265 13.03 -2.05 -7.77
C VAL A 265 14.02 -1.55 -6.72
N HIS A 266 15.22 -1.09 -7.11
CA HIS A 266 16.18 -0.51 -6.19
C HIS A 266 15.70 0.83 -5.58
N ILE A 267 15.02 1.68 -6.37
CA ILE A 267 14.39 2.91 -5.87
C ILE A 267 13.29 2.57 -4.86
N VAL A 268 12.45 1.57 -5.17
CA VAL A 268 11.38 1.12 -4.27
C VAL A 268 11.96 0.60 -2.96
N ILE A 269 12.96 -0.29 -3.01
CA ILE A 269 13.65 -0.82 -1.82
C ILE A 269 14.24 0.32 -0.98
N SER A 270 14.92 1.27 -1.61
CA SER A 270 15.54 2.39 -0.92
C SER A 270 14.51 3.31 -0.26
N ASN A 271 13.41 3.60 -0.96
CA ASN A 271 12.31 4.41 -0.42
C ASN A 271 11.61 3.69 0.74
N ALA A 272 11.38 2.38 0.62
CA ALA A 272 10.77 1.58 1.69
C ALA A 272 11.65 1.56 2.94
N LYS A 273 12.96 1.33 2.81
CA LYS A 273 13.91 1.39 3.93
C LYS A 273 13.90 2.76 4.61
N ARG A 274 13.91 3.83 3.83
CA ARG A 274 13.82 5.20 4.36
C ARG A 274 12.49 5.43 5.07
N SER A 275 11.37 5.00 4.49
CA SER A 275 10.03 5.14 5.09
C SER A 275 9.92 4.42 6.43
N ILE A 276 10.52 3.25 6.54
CA ILE A 276 10.58 2.50 7.79
C ILE A 276 11.43 3.25 8.82
N LEU A 277 12.62 3.69 8.44
CA LEU A 277 13.55 4.41 9.33
C LEU A 277 12.95 5.75 9.82
N ASP A 278 12.26 6.48 8.94
CA ASP A 278 11.61 7.75 9.26
C ASP A 278 10.38 7.57 10.19
N THR A 279 9.77 6.38 10.19
CA THR A 279 8.56 6.08 10.97
C THR A 279 8.85 5.31 12.26
N TYR A 280 9.75 4.34 12.16
CA TYR A 280 10.13 3.42 13.22
C TYR A 280 11.65 3.38 13.28
N HIS A 281 12.24 3.73 14.42
CA HIS A 281 13.71 3.64 14.57
C HIS A 281 14.20 2.20 14.48
N ASP A 282 13.43 1.27 15.04
CA ASP A 282 13.66 -0.18 14.93
C ASP A 282 12.34 -0.91 14.70
N ILE A 283 12.38 -1.99 13.94
CA ILE A 283 11.25 -2.90 13.72
C ILE A 283 11.50 -4.16 14.55
N LYS A 284 10.54 -4.47 15.40
CA LYS A 284 10.53 -5.72 16.15
C LYS A 284 10.02 -6.88 15.30
#